data_4b28c73e51746aecacebe8d54b3c7a5f
#
_entry.id   4b28c73e51746aecacebe8d54b3c7a5f
#
_cell.length_a   1.000
_cell.length_b   1.000
_cell.length_c   1.000
_cell.angle_alpha   90.00
_cell.angle_beta   90.00
_cell.angle_gamma   90.00
#
_symmetry.space_group_name_H-M   'P 1'
#
loop_
_entity.id
_entity.type
_entity.pdbx_description
1 polymer ?
#
loop_
_entity_poly.entity_id
_entity_poly.type
_entity_poly.pdbx_seq_one_letter_code
_entity_poly.pdbx_strand_id
1 'polypeptide(L)'
;LTTAVDIRAAIKRYGEVTALDGVTLSIRDNEFFTLLGPSGCGKTTLLRLIAGFETLDAGTIMLHGTDIAGREPNRRAVNTVFQNYALFPHMTVAENVAFGLRMKGVPEARRRARAARMLEMVHLADLADRMPAQLSGGQQQRVALARALAPEPEVLLLDEPLSALDLKLRQAMRIELKQLQEETGITFVFVTHDQEEALTMSDRIAVMSQGRLQQVGTAREIYESPVNRFVADFIGETNVLPVTVEGVEGGRASVVLPGGARIGCPAAGLGPGAHHLSIRPERIGITAGGPLRATVERVVYLGTDLQLVTRLADGTAVQVRLQNSARTEVPAPGTAIALEPEEGAARLLAD
;
A
#
# COMPACT_ATOMS: atom_id res chain seq x y z
N LEU A 1 19.79 4.38 -9.84
CA LEU A 1 18.36 4.48 -10.17
C LEU A 1 17.99 5.95 -10.28
N THR A 2 17.43 6.36 -11.41
CA THR A 2 16.94 7.72 -11.63
C THR A 2 15.65 7.95 -10.85
N THR A 3 15.36 9.20 -10.51
CA THR A 3 14.16 9.60 -9.76
C THR A 3 13.14 10.18 -10.74
N ALA A 4 11.96 9.56 -10.81
CA ALA A 4 10.85 10.06 -11.61
C ALA A 4 10.14 11.25 -10.93
N VAL A 5 9.76 11.10 -9.66
CA VAL A 5 9.11 12.17 -8.90
C VAL A 5 9.86 12.43 -7.60
N ASP A 6 10.27 13.69 -7.36
CA ASP A 6 10.92 14.11 -6.12
C ASP A 6 10.07 15.21 -5.46
N ILE A 7 9.61 14.92 -4.26
CA ILE A 7 8.75 15.80 -3.45
C ILE A 7 9.55 16.22 -2.23
N ARG A 8 9.64 17.52 -1.97
CA ARG A 8 10.41 18.05 -0.84
C ARG A 8 9.57 18.98 -0.01
N ALA A 9 9.40 18.61 1.27
CA ALA A 9 8.70 19.37 2.29
C ALA A 9 7.34 19.89 1.81
N ALA A 10 6.57 19.05 1.09
CA ALA A 10 5.27 19.45 0.54
C ALA A 10 4.26 19.75 1.64
N ILE A 11 3.71 20.96 1.63
CA ILE A 11 2.66 21.41 2.53
C ILE A 11 1.43 21.78 1.71
N LYS A 12 0.25 21.32 2.17
CA LYS A 12 -1.04 21.71 1.62
C LYS A 12 -2.07 21.90 2.72
N ARG A 13 -2.76 23.04 2.68
CA ARG A 13 -3.81 23.40 3.63
C ARG A 13 -5.12 23.71 2.92
N TYR A 14 -6.22 23.40 3.56
CA TYR A 14 -7.57 23.76 3.17
C TYR A 14 -8.24 24.47 4.37
N GLY A 15 -8.20 25.79 4.39
CA GLY A 15 -8.58 26.57 5.56
C GLY A 15 -7.72 26.17 6.77
N GLU A 16 -8.36 25.75 7.85
CA GLU A 16 -7.67 25.31 9.09
C GLU A 16 -7.12 23.88 9.02
N VAL A 17 -7.47 23.09 7.98
CA VAL A 17 -7.05 21.68 7.86
C VAL A 17 -5.74 21.58 7.10
N THR A 18 -4.71 21.04 7.74
CA THR A 18 -3.44 20.69 7.08
C THR A 18 -3.55 19.27 6.49
N ALA A 19 -3.75 19.20 5.17
CA ALA A 19 -3.89 17.95 4.44
C ALA A 19 -2.54 17.24 4.18
N LEU A 20 -1.46 18.04 4.00
CA LEU A 20 -0.08 17.56 3.93
C LEU A 20 0.80 18.46 4.79
N ASP A 21 1.66 17.84 5.60
CA ASP A 21 2.50 18.52 6.59
C ASP A 21 3.98 18.13 6.41
N GLY A 22 4.65 18.80 5.47
CA GLY A 22 6.08 18.62 5.22
C GLY A 22 6.48 17.29 4.57
N VAL A 23 5.63 16.72 3.71
CA VAL A 23 5.89 15.42 3.06
C VAL A 23 7.12 15.52 2.16
N THR A 24 8.10 14.66 2.41
CA THR A 24 9.31 14.50 1.58
C THR A 24 9.38 13.04 1.11
N LEU A 25 9.39 12.84 -0.22
CA LEU A 25 9.27 11.54 -0.84
C LEU A 25 9.96 11.52 -2.20
N SER A 26 10.71 10.46 -2.49
CA SER A 26 11.33 10.20 -3.79
C SER A 26 10.77 8.90 -4.38
N ILE A 27 10.19 9.00 -5.58
CA ILE A 27 9.68 7.88 -6.38
C ILE A 27 10.68 7.62 -7.50
N ARG A 28 11.13 6.37 -7.63
CA ARG A 28 12.12 5.97 -8.62
C ARG A 28 11.49 5.81 -10.00
N ASP A 29 12.31 5.89 -10.99
CA ASP A 29 11.89 5.61 -12.37
C ASP A 29 11.56 4.13 -12.54
N ASN A 30 10.51 3.84 -13.32
CA ASN A 30 10.02 2.50 -13.61
C ASN A 30 9.58 1.68 -12.39
N GLU A 31 9.24 2.31 -11.24
CA GLU A 31 8.69 1.56 -10.10
C GLU A 31 7.15 1.61 -10.04
N PHE A 32 6.57 0.56 -9.50
CA PHE A 32 5.19 0.56 -9.02
C PHE A 32 5.19 1.06 -7.58
N PHE A 33 4.88 2.33 -7.38
CA PHE A 33 4.92 2.99 -6.08
C PHE A 33 3.54 3.20 -5.51
N THR A 34 3.29 2.75 -4.28
CA THR A 34 1.98 2.88 -3.64
C THR A 34 1.97 3.88 -2.48
N LEU A 35 0.99 4.77 -2.49
CA LEU A 35 0.59 5.60 -1.35
C LEU A 35 -0.53 4.87 -0.58
N LEU A 36 -0.24 4.39 0.62
CA LEU A 36 -1.13 3.61 1.46
C LEU A 36 -1.45 4.37 2.76
N GLY A 37 -2.67 4.25 3.27
CA GLY A 37 -3.05 4.86 4.54
C GLY A 37 -4.56 4.98 4.70
N PRO A 38 -5.07 5.36 5.87
CA PRO A 38 -6.49 5.52 6.13
C PRO A 38 -7.10 6.65 5.28
N SER A 39 -8.44 6.66 5.20
CA SER A 39 -9.15 7.74 4.51
C SER A 39 -8.84 9.10 5.14
N GLY A 40 -8.67 10.12 4.29
CA GLY A 40 -8.39 11.49 4.75
C GLY A 40 -6.94 11.76 5.18
N CYS A 41 -5.99 10.82 5.04
CA CYS A 41 -4.59 11.04 5.44
C CYS A 41 -3.73 11.82 4.43
N GLY A 42 -4.31 12.31 3.31
CA GLY A 42 -3.61 13.17 2.34
C GLY A 42 -3.15 12.51 1.05
N LYS A 43 -3.36 11.19 0.82
CA LYS A 43 -2.92 10.45 -0.39
C LYS A 43 -3.41 11.08 -1.70
N THR A 44 -4.74 11.22 -1.84
CA THR A 44 -5.36 11.86 -3.02
C THR A 44 -4.93 13.32 -3.18
N THR A 45 -4.72 14.05 -2.09
CA THR A 45 -4.17 15.41 -2.13
C THR A 45 -2.77 15.41 -2.74
N LEU A 46 -1.89 14.51 -2.29
CA LEU A 46 -0.54 14.39 -2.83
C LEU A 46 -0.57 14.00 -4.32
N LEU A 47 -1.42 13.04 -4.69
CA LEU A 47 -1.60 12.66 -6.09
C LEU A 47 -2.09 13.83 -6.95
N ARG A 48 -3.06 14.63 -6.47
CA ARG A 48 -3.57 15.81 -7.17
C ARG A 48 -2.53 16.91 -7.32
N LEU A 49 -1.63 17.07 -6.36
CA LEU A 49 -0.49 17.99 -6.45
C LEU A 49 0.49 17.57 -7.55
N ILE A 50 0.80 16.26 -7.67
CA ILE A 50 1.63 15.72 -8.76
C ILE A 50 0.94 15.92 -10.10
N ALA A 51 -0.37 15.67 -10.18
CA ALA A 51 -1.19 15.85 -11.37
C ALA A 51 -1.35 17.32 -11.80
N GLY A 52 -1.20 18.27 -10.86
CA GLY A 52 -1.42 19.70 -11.09
C GLY A 52 -2.87 20.16 -10.94
N PHE A 53 -3.73 19.33 -10.37
CA PHE A 53 -5.10 19.71 -10.03
C PHE A 53 -5.19 20.51 -8.71
N GLU A 54 -4.10 20.54 -7.96
CA GLU A 54 -3.93 21.32 -6.75
C GLU A 54 -2.59 22.04 -6.81
N THR A 55 -2.45 23.11 -6.01
CA THR A 55 -1.21 23.89 -5.85
C THR A 55 -0.63 23.67 -4.46
N LEU A 56 0.69 23.61 -4.35
CA LEU A 56 1.40 23.59 -3.06
C LEU A 56 1.25 24.95 -2.35
N ASP A 57 1.15 24.91 -1.03
CA ASP A 57 1.31 26.09 -0.19
C ASP A 57 2.78 26.33 0.18
N ALA A 58 3.57 25.24 0.29
CA ALA A 58 5.02 25.29 0.41
C ALA A 58 5.66 23.96 -0.06
N GLY A 59 6.97 23.99 -0.31
CA GLY A 59 7.73 22.86 -0.80
C GLY A 59 7.86 22.86 -2.33
N THR A 60 8.38 21.74 -2.88
CA THR A 60 8.61 21.57 -4.33
C THR A 60 8.21 20.19 -4.80
N ILE A 61 7.80 20.09 -6.06
CA ILE A 61 7.58 18.80 -6.75
C ILE A 61 8.34 18.84 -8.07
N MET A 62 9.25 17.89 -8.24
CA MET A 62 10.05 17.74 -9.45
C MET A 62 9.66 16.46 -10.19
N LEU A 63 9.58 16.53 -11.51
CA LEU A 63 9.43 15.38 -12.41
C LEU A 63 10.71 15.31 -13.26
N HIS A 64 11.46 14.21 -13.14
CA HIS A 64 12.77 14.01 -13.78
C HIS A 64 13.68 15.25 -13.64
N GLY A 65 13.77 15.79 -12.40
CA GLY A 65 14.61 16.96 -12.09
C GLY A 65 14.05 18.31 -12.57
N THR A 66 12.88 18.34 -13.19
CA THR A 66 12.21 19.58 -13.63
C THR A 66 11.09 19.94 -12.66
N ASP A 67 11.10 21.17 -12.13
CA ASP A 67 10.01 21.68 -11.29
C ASP A 67 8.69 21.77 -12.07
N ILE A 68 7.66 21.12 -11.53
CA ILE A 68 6.31 21.09 -12.12
C ILE A 68 5.26 21.79 -11.27
N ALA A 69 5.61 22.35 -10.10
CA ALA A 69 4.66 22.93 -9.16
C ALA A 69 3.80 24.04 -9.79
N GLY A 70 4.40 24.89 -10.63
CA GLY A 70 3.71 25.98 -11.35
C GLY A 70 3.13 25.61 -12.71
N ARG A 71 3.27 24.34 -13.18
CA ARG A 71 2.78 23.95 -14.51
C ARG A 71 1.32 23.51 -14.47
N GLU A 72 0.56 23.89 -15.49
CA GLU A 72 -0.80 23.41 -15.69
C GLU A 72 -0.84 21.88 -15.90
N PRO A 73 -1.93 21.18 -15.55
CA PRO A 73 -2.04 19.71 -15.65
C PRO A 73 -1.74 19.16 -17.04
N ASN A 74 -2.23 19.83 -18.11
CA ASN A 74 -2.04 19.42 -19.50
C ASN A 74 -0.61 19.59 -20.02
N ARG A 75 0.25 20.29 -19.28
CA ARG A 75 1.67 20.51 -19.59
C ARG A 75 2.62 19.64 -18.78
N ARG A 76 2.07 18.77 -17.93
CA ARG A 76 2.85 17.79 -17.18
C ARG A 76 2.90 16.47 -17.95
N ALA A 77 4.04 15.79 -17.92
CA ALA A 77 4.19 14.47 -18.54
C ALA A 77 3.59 13.35 -17.64
N VAL A 78 2.46 13.64 -17.02
CA VAL A 78 1.72 12.71 -16.15
C VAL A 78 0.29 12.56 -16.64
N ASN A 79 -0.30 11.38 -16.45
CA ASN A 79 -1.73 11.16 -16.69
C ASN A 79 -2.36 10.52 -15.47
N THR A 80 -3.66 10.74 -15.29
CA THR A 80 -4.41 10.24 -14.12
C THR A 80 -5.56 9.35 -14.54
N VAL A 81 -5.70 8.21 -13.86
CA VAL A 81 -6.91 7.38 -13.84
C VAL A 81 -7.64 7.67 -12.54
N PHE A 82 -8.86 8.19 -12.64
CA PHE A 82 -9.70 8.52 -11.50
C PHE A 82 -10.48 7.30 -11.00
N GLN A 83 -10.92 7.34 -9.76
CA GLN A 83 -11.69 6.30 -9.11
C GLN A 83 -12.97 5.88 -9.87
N ASN A 84 -13.66 6.83 -10.51
CA ASN A 84 -14.84 6.61 -11.32
C ASN A 84 -14.54 6.42 -12.81
N TYR A 85 -13.27 6.19 -13.17
CA TYR A 85 -12.74 6.03 -14.54
C TYR A 85 -12.94 7.25 -15.44
N ALA A 86 -13.94 8.10 -15.21
CA ALA A 86 -14.26 9.33 -15.95
C ALA A 86 -14.24 9.16 -17.49
N LEU A 87 -14.81 8.06 -17.99
CA LEU A 87 -14.96 7.85 -19.44
C LEU A 87 -15.98 8.84 -20.02
N PHE A 88 -15.73 9.31 -21.24
CA PHE A 88 -16.66 10.16 -21.96
C PHE A 88 -17.83 9.31 -22.46
N PRO A 89 -19.06 9.47 -21.93
CA PRO A 89 -20.17 8.56 -22.21
C PRO A 89 -20.70 8.66 -23.63
N HIS A 90 -20.41 9.75 -24.31
CA HIS A 90 -20.84 10.06 -25.70
C HIS A 90 -19.79 9.69 -26.75
N MET A 91 -18.70 9.07 -26.36
CA MET A 91 -17.62 8.62 -27.23
C MET A 91 -17.49 7.09 -27.16
N THR A 92 -17.14 6.47 -28.27
CA THR A 92 -16.79 5.05 -28.31
C THR A 92 -15.54 4.76 -27.50
N VAL A 93 -15.24 3.49 -27.27
CA VAL A 93 -14.02 3.02 -26.60
C VAL A 93 -12.78 3.54 -27.34
N ALA A 94 -12.72 3.39 -28.66
CA ALA A 94 -11.59 3.88 -29.47
C ALA A 94 -11.44 5.40 -29.41
N GLU A 95 -12.55 6.14 -29.44
CA GLU A 95 -12.55 7.60 -29.34
C GLU A 95 -12.09 8.07 -27.94
N ASN A 96 -12.53 7.39 -26.87
CA ASN A 96 -12.04 7.65 -25.51
C ASN A 96 -10.52 7.51 -25.44
N VAL A 97 -9.96 6.40 -25.95
CA VAL A 97 -8.51 6.15 -25.93
C VAL A 97 -7.76 7.17 -26.79
N ALA A 98 -8.30 7.55 -27.93
CA ALA A 98 -7.69 8.53 -28.84
C ALA A 98 -7.80 9.99 -28.37
N PHE A 99 -8.65 10.29 -27.38
CA PHE A 99 -8.99 11.66 -26.98
C PHE A 99 -7.77 12.51 -26.62
N GLY A 100 -6.90 12.03 -25.74
CA GLY A 100 -5.69 12.76 -25.32
C GLY A 100 -4.75 13.08 -26.50
N LEU A 101 -4.60 12.14 -27.42
CA LEU A 101 -3.82 12.34 -28.64
C LEU A 101 -4.46 13.40 -29.58
N ARG A 102 -5.79 13.44 -29.63
CA ARG A 102 -6.52 14.47 -30.38
C ARG A 102 -6.26 15.86 -29.82
N MET A 103 -6.27 16.00 -28.48
CA MET A 103 -5.98 17.28 -27.82
C MET A 103 -4.52 17.74 -28.02
N LYS A 104 -3.60 16.81 -28.19
CA LYS A 104 -2.18 17.08 -28.54
C LYS A 104 -1.97 17.34 -30.04
N GLY A 105 -3.01 17.37 -30.87
CA GLY A 105 -2.91 17.63 -32.30
C GLY A 105 -2.31 16.49 -33.12
N VAL A 106 -2.25 15.28 -32.63
CA VAL A 106 -1.70 14.12 -33.35
C VAL A 106 -2.56 13.79 -34.55
N PRO A 107 -1.98 13.57 -35.76
CA PRO A 107 -2.73 13.24 -36.99
C PRO A 107 -3.62 12.00 -36.82
N GLU A 108 -4.79 12.00 -37.46
CA GLU A 108 -5.83 10.99 -37.29
C GLU A 108 -5.34 9.54 -37.49
N ALA A 109 -4.60 9.28 -38.55
CA ALA A 109 -4.05 7.95 -38.83
C ALA A 109 -3.16 7.42 -37.68
N ARG A 110 -2.30 8.29 -37.12
CA ARG A 110 -1.45 7.94 -35.97
C ARG A 110 -2.27 7.74 -34.70
N ARG A 111 -3.32 8.56 -34.48
CA ARG A 111 -4.20 8.41 -33.31
C ARG A 111 -4.92 7.06 -33.36
N ARG A 112 -5.49 6.69 -34.52
CA ARG A 112 -6.19 5.40 -34.70
C ARG A 112 -5.26 4.22 -34.46
N ALA A 113 -4.06 4.24 -35.06
CA ALA A 113 -3.09 3.18 -34.89
C ALA A 113 -2.65 3.05 -33.42
N ARG A 114 -2.41 4.19 -32.72
CA ARG A 114 -2.04 4.17 -31.31
C ARG A 114 -3.17 3.68 -30.41
N ALA A 115 -4.41 4.12 -30.66
CA ALA A 115 -5.58 3.67 -29.91
C ALA A 115 -5.80 2.15 -30.09
N ALA A 116 -5.71 1.63 -31.32
CA ALA A 116 -5.82 0.19 -31.59
C ALA A 116 -4.75 -0.61 -30.79
N ARG A 117 -3.49 -0.17 -30.85
CA ARG A 117 -2.41 -0.83 -30.08
C ARG A 117 -2.66 -0.80 -28.58
N MET A 118 -3.18 0.30 -28.02
CA MET A 118 -3.51 0.37 -26.59
C MET A 118 -4.68 -0.54 -26.24
N LEU A 119 -5.68 -0.69 -27.10
CA LEU A 119 -6.78 -1.61 -26.91
C LEU A 119 -6.37 -3.07 -27.02
N GLU A 120 -5.43 -3.40 -27.90
CA GLU A 120 -4.80 -4.73 -27.94
C GLU A 120 -4.08 -5.05 -26.63
N MET A 121 -3.30 -4.10 -26.11
CA MET A 121 -2.53 -4.25 -24.85
C MET A 121 -3.44 -4.55 -23.64
N VAL A 122 -4.64 -3.96 -23.60
CA VAL A 122 -5.61 -4.20 -22.51
C VAL A 122 -6.68 -5.26 -22.88
N HIS A 123 -6.49 -6.03 -23.95
CA HIS A 123 -7.38 -7.08 -24.43
C HIS A 123 -8.82 -6.64 -24.71
N LEU A 124 -9.00 -5.45 -25.30
CA LEU A 124 -10.30 -4.86 -25.63
C LEU A 124 -10.42 -4.46 -27.12
N ALA A 125 -9.58 -4.99 -28.02
CA ALA A 125 -9.60 -4.66 -29.46
C ALA A 125 -10.99 -4.85 -30.09
N ASP A 126 -11.68 -5.95 -29.76
CA ASP A 126 -13.01 -6.28 -30.29
C ASP A 126 -14.15 -5.38 -29.76
N LEU A 127 -13.86 -4.53 -28.78
CA LEU A 127 -14.85 -3.62 -28.17
C LEU A 127 -14.65 -2.16 -28.58
N ALA A 128 -13.79 -1.88 -29.56
CA ALA A 128 -13.39 -0.53 -29.99
C ALA A 128 -14.57 0.40 -30.31
N ASP A 129 -15.62 -0.13 -30.93
CA ASP A 129 -16.79 0.63 -31.38
C ASP A 129 -17.93 0.71 -30.36
N ARG A 130 -17.77 0.05 -29.18
CA ARG A 130 -18.79 0.11 -28.13
C ARG A 130 -18.75 1.44 -27.38
N MET A 131 -19.89 1.76 -26.77
CA MET A 131 -20.00 2.89 -25.83
C MET A 131 -19.69 2.44 -24.40
N PRO A 132 -19.19 3.32 -23.52
CA PRO A 132 -18.88 2.98 -22.13
C PRO A 132 -20.02 2.29 -21.38
N ALA A 133 -21.26 2.68 -21.59
CA ALA A 133 -22.44 2.08 -20.96
C ALA A 133 -22.68 0.60 -21.32
N GLN A 134 -22.02 0.10 -22.37
CA GLN A 134 -22.12 -1.30 -22.83
C GLN A 134 -21.02 -2.19 -22.23
N LEU A 135 -20.17 -1.63 -21.37
CA LEU A 135 -19.01 -2.30 -20.79
C LEU A 135 -19.23 -2.64 -19.32
N SER A 136 -18.66 -3.76 -18.87
CA SER A 136 -18.53 -4.05 -17.45
C SER A 136 -17.56 -3.08 -16.74
N GLY A 137 -17.62 -2.99 -15.41
CA GLY A 137 -16.73 -2.11 -14.64
C GLY A 137 -15.24 -2.36 -14.90
N GLY A 138 -14.82 -3.63 -14.98
CA GLY A 138 -13.43 -3.97 -15.32
C GLY A 138 -13.04 -3.60 -16.74
N GLN A 139 -13.96 -3.72 -17.72
CA GLN A 139 -13.73 -3.25 -19.07
C GLN A 139 -13.61 -1.72 -19.14
N GLN A 140 -14.46 -0.99 -18.40
CA GLN A 140 -14.35 0.47 -18.31
C GLN A 140 -13.01 0.91 -17.71
N GLN A 141 -12.55 0.22 -16.69
CA GLN A 141 -11.22 0.45 -16.09
C GLN A 141 -10.10 0.26 -17.09
N ARG A 142 -10.09 -0.85 -17.84
CA ARG A 142 -9.09 -1.11 -18.90
C ARG A 142 -9.12 -0.04 -19.99
N VAL A 143 -10.29 0.45 -20.38
CA VAL A 143 -10.41 1.58 -21.32
C VAL A 143 -9.79 2.86 -20.71
N ALA A 144 -10.04 3.15 -19.44
CA ALA A 144 -9.44 4.30 -18.76
C ALA A 144 -7.91 4.21 -18.69
N LEU A 145 -7.36 3.01 -18.43
CA LEU A 145 -5.93 2.74 -18.48
C LEU A 145 -5.36 2.95 -19.89
N ALA A 146 -5.98 2.35 -20.90
CA ALA A 146 -5.57 2.53 -22.30
C ALA A 146 -5.59 4.01 -22.71
N ARG A 147 -6.63 4.77 -22.32
CA ARG A 147 -6.74 6.22 -22.55
C ARG A 147 -5.60 6.98 -21.87
N ALA A 148 -5.26 6.62 -20.64
CA ALA A 148 -4.22 7.29 -19.88
C ALA A 148 -2.80 6.98 -20.42
N LEU A 149 -2.59 5.78 -20.97
CA LEU A 149 -1.31 5.34 -21.56
C LEU A 149 -1.12 5.81 -23.01
N ALA A 150 -2.20 6.06 -23.76
CA ALA A 150 -2.11 6.42 -25.17
C ALA A 150 -1.21 7.64 -25.45
N PRO A 151 -1.23 8.73 -24.63
CA PRO A 151 -0.38 9.90 -24.82
C PRO A 151 1.08 9.74 -24.38
N GLU A 152 1.50 8.54 -23.96
CA GLU A 152 2.86 8.20 -23.51
C GLU A 152 3.33 9.08 -22.32
N PRO A 153 2.69 8.97 -21.16
CA PRO A 153 3.13 9.69 -19.97
C PRO A 153 4.43 9.10 -19.39
N GLU A 154 5.22 9.92 -18.71
CA GLU A 154 6.37 9.45 -17.93
C GLU A 154 5.94 8.82 -16.61
N VAL A 155 4.83 9.32 -16.03
CA VAL A 155 4.24 8.81 -14.79
C VAL A 155 2.74 8.64 -14.95
N LEU A 156 2.22 7.48 -14.55
CA LEU A 156 0.80 7.19 -14.46
C LEU A 156 0.32 7.25 -13.01
N LEU A 157 -0.65 8.10 -12.75
CA LEU A 157 -1.26 8.30 -11.44
C LEU A 157 -2.59 7.54 -11.37
N LEU A 158 -2.81 6.74 -10.34
CA LEU A 158 -3.96 5.86 -10.18
C LEU A 158 -4.63 6.17 -8.82
N ASP A 159 -5.80 6.83 -8.84
CA ASP A 159 -6.54 7.22 -7.63
C ASP A 159 -7.61 6.19 -7.30
N GLU A 160 -7.30 5.25 -6.40
CA GLU A 160 -8.16 4.14 -5.95
C GLU A 160 -8.86 3.37 -7.11
N PRO A 161 -8.14 2.98 -8.16
CA PRO A 161 -8.77 2.50 -9.40
C PRO A 161 -9.49 1.14 -9.25
N LEU A 162 -9.22 0.39 -8.17
CA LEU A 162 -9.80 -0.94 -7.93
C LEU A 162 -10.99 -0.92 -6.96
N SER A 163 -11.29 0.22 -6.34
CA SER A 163 -12.26 0.32 -5.24
C SER A 163 -13.70 -0.02 -5.64
N ALA A 164 -14.08 0.20 -6.90
CA ALA A 164 -15.43 -0.06 -7.40
C ALA A 164 -15.65 -1.52 -7.90
N LEU A 165 -14.62 -2.37 -7.85
CA LEU A 165 -14.66 -3.74 -8.36
C LEU A 165 -15.02 -4.76 -7.26
N ASP A 166 -15.69 -5.84 -7.66
CA ASP A 166 -15.87 -7.02 -6.81
C ASP A 166 -14.53 -7.74 -6.54
N LEU A 167 -14.51 -8.61 -5.53
CA LEU A 167 -13.28 -9.24 -5.04
C LEU A 167 -12.54 -10.02 -6.14
N LYS A 168 -13.24 -10.85 -6.95
CA LYS A 168 -12.59 -11.69 -7.97
C LYS A 168 -12.00 -10.83 -9.08
N LEU A 169 -12.74 -9.83 -9.52
CA LEU A 169 -12.30 -8.91 -10.56
C LEU A 169 -11.12 -8.06 -10.06
N ARG A 170 -11.18 -7.60 -8.81
CA ARG A 170 -10.08 -6.87 -8.17
C ARG A 170 -8.79 -7.69 -8.14
N GLN A 171 -8.86 -8.97 -7.75
CA GLN A 171 -7.70 -9.87 -7.76
C GLN A 171 -7.10 -10.04 -9.17
N ALA A 172 -7.93 -10.23 -10.19
CA ALA A 172 -7.45 -10.32 -11.58
C ALA A 172 -6.79 -9.00 -12.03
N MET A 173 -7.43 -7.87 -11.73
CA MET A 173 -6.93 -6.54 -12.11
C MET A 173 -5.62 -6.16 -11.43
N ARG A 174 -5.35 -6.63 -10.22
CA ARG A 174 -4.03 -6.45 -9.56
C ARG A 174 -2.90 -7.03 -10.40
N ILE A 175 -3.08 -8.27 -10.86
CA ILE A 175 -2.08 -8.96 -11.70
C ILE A 175 -1.88 -8.22 -13.02
N GLU A 176 -2.99 -7.87 -13.68
CA GLU A 176 -2.95 -7.14 -14.96
C GLU A 176 -2.28 -5.76 -14.85
N LEU A 177 -2.55 -5.00 -13.76
CA LEU A 177 -1.91 -3.70 -13.54
C LEU A 177 -0.40 -3.81 -13.35
N LYS A 178 0.06 -4.83 -12.59
CA LYS A 178 1.50 -5.05 -12.40
C LYS A 178 2.17 -5.46 -13.72
N GLN A 179 1.56 -6.39 -14.48
CA GLN A 179 2.05 -6.77 -15.81
C GLN A 179 2.11 -5.57 -16.77
N LEU A 180 1.06 -4.76 -16.81
CA LEU A 180 1.00 -3.57 -17.65
C LEU A 180 2.10 -2.56 -17.30
N GLN A 181 2.41 -2.38 -16.02
CA GLN A 181 3.51 -1.53 -15.58
C GLN A 181 4.87 -2.07 -16.06
N GLU A 182 5.10 -3.38 -15.91
CA GLU A 182 6.33 -4.05 -16.35
C GLU A 182 6.50 -3.99 -17.89
N GLU A 183 5.43 -4.21 -18.65
CA GLU A 183 5.44 -4.16 -20.12
C GLU A 183 5.67 -2.74 -20.66
N THR A 184 5.12 -1.74 -19.99
CA THR A 184 5.26 -0.34 -20.43
C THR A 184 6.53 0.31 -19.96
N GLY A 185 7.13 -0.15 -18.86
CA GLY A 185 8.29 0.45 -18.21
C GLY A 185 8.02 1.87 -17.69
N ILE A 186 6.74 2.24 -17.45
CA ILE A 186 6.32 3.55 -16.95
C ILE A 186 6.24 3.51 -15.42
N THR A 187 6.57 4.61 -14.76
CA THR A 187 6.39 4.75 -13.31
C THR A 187 4.92 4.85 -12.96
N PHE A 188 4.43 3.97 -12.08
CA PHE A 188 3.06 4.03 -11.56
C PHE A 188 3.05 4.56 -10.15
N VAL A 189 2.18 5.55 -9.88
CA VAL A 189 1.87 6.02 -8.52
C VAL A 189 0.43 5.64 -8.22
N PHE A 190 0.28 4.67 -7.34
CA PHE A 190 -0.99 4.04 -7.00
C PHE A 190 -1.46 4.47 -5.62
N VAL A 191 -2.69 4.95 -5.50
CA VAL A 191 -3.32 5.30 -4.23
C VAL A 191 -4.31 4.21 -3.86
N THR A 192 -4.20 3.70 -2.64
CA THR A 192 -5.17 2.77 -2.08
C THR A 192 -5.28 2.89 -0.56
N HIS A 193 -6.33 2.36 0.01
CA HIS A 193 -6.48 2.08 1.43
C HIS A 193 -6.46 0.56 1.72
N ASP A 194 -6.36 -0.27 0.69
CA ASP A 194 -6.31 -1.73 0.78
C ASP A 194 -4.86 -2.19 0.92
N GLN A 195 -4.56 -2.86 2.05
CA GLN A 195 -3.21 -3.32 2.37
C GLN A 195 -2.76 -4.46 1.45
N GLU A 196 -3.70 -5.35 1.05
CA GLU A 196 -3.39 -6.47 0.18
C GLU A 196 -2.98 -5.99 -1.22
N GLU A 197 -3.66 -4.93 -1.74
CA GLU A 197 -3.26 -4.28 -2.98
C GLU A 197 -1.82 -3.75 -2.89
N ALA A 198 -1.54 -2.99 -1.83
CA ALA A 198 -0.22 -2.40 -1.63
C ALA A 198 0.89 -3.47 -1.51
N LEU A 199 0.67 -4.50 -0.68
CA LEU A 199 1.67 -5.55 -0.42
C LEU A 199 1.93 -6.45 -1.63
N THR A 200 0.95 -6.64 -2.53
CA THR A 200 1.07 -7.58 -3.65
C THR A 200 1.60 -6.98 -4.94
N MET A 201 1.41 -5.67 -5.17
CA MET A 201 1.76 -5.05 -6.44
C MET A 201 2.99 -4.12 -6.38
N SER A 202 3.32 -3.61 -5.18
CA SER A 202 4.25 -2.49 -5.07
C SER A 202 5.70 -2.93 -4.98
N ASP A 203 6.57 -2.23 -5.67
CA ASP A 203 8.01 -2.30 -5.45
C ASP A 203 8.38 -1.58 -4.14
N ARG A 204 7.72 -0.42 -3.88
CA ARG A 204 7.81 0.31 -2.60
C ARG A 204 6.46 0.91 -2.23
N ILE A 205 6.24 1.02 -0.93
CA ILE A 205 5.03 1.54 -0.30
C ILE A 205 5.40 2.72 0.59
N ALA A 206 4.66 3.82 0.47
CA ALA A 206 4.67 4.91 1.42
C ALA A 206 3.42 4.84 2.31
N VAL A 207 3.60 4.57 3.58
CA VAL A 207 2.51 4.59 4.56
C VAL A 207 2.32 6.01 5.07
N MET A 208 1.11 6.55 4.93
CA MET A 208 0.75 7.91 5.32
C MET A 208 -0.29 7.93 6.44
N SER A 209 -0.17 8.88 7.35
CA SER A 209 -1.15 9.16 8.39
C SER A 209 -1.14 10.65 8.74
N GLN A 210 -2.33 11.24 8.91
CA GLN A 210 -2.49 12.64 9.34
C GLN A 210 -1.64 13.64 8.54
N GLY A 211 -1.62 13.48 7.21
CA GLY A 211 -0.85 14.37 6.32
C GLY A 211 0.66 14.17 6.33
N ARG A 212 1.17 13.18 7.05
CA ARG A 212 2.59 12.92 7.20
C ARG A 212 2.96 11.53 6.68
N LEU A 213 4.19 11.41 6.22
CA LEU A 213 4.80 10.14 5.87
C LEU A 213 5.26 9.41 7.13
N GLN A 214 4.82 8.17 7.32
CA GLN A 214 5.19 7.35 8.47
C GLN A 214 6.38 6.44 8.15
N GLN A 215 6.33 5.75 7.02
CA GLN A 215 7.39 4.85 6.58
C GLN A 215 7.36 4.71 5.06
N VAL A 216 8.53 4.55 4.44
CA VAL A 216 8.69 4.12 3.04
C VAL A 216 9.60 2.90 3.01
N GLY A 217 9.19 1.86 2.31
CA GLY A 217 9.97 0.64 2.16
C GLY A 217 9.36 -0.33 1.17
N THR A 218 10.00 -1.46 0.94
CA THR A 218 9.43 -2.60 0.24
C THR A 218 8.26 -3.18 1.02
N ALA A 219 7.38 -3.96 0.37
CA ALA A 219 6.27 -4.64 1.04
C ALA A 219 6.75 -5.45 2.27
N ARG A 220 7.89 -6.13 2.12
CA ARG A 220 8.50 -6.92 3.19
C ARG A 220 8.97 -6.05 4.37
N GLU A 221 9.65 -4.92 4.10
CA GLU A 221 10.12 -4.00 5.16
C GLU A 221 8.94 -3.39 5.92
N ILE A 222 7.88 -2.98 5.21
CA ILE A 222 6.67 -2.40 5.81
C ILE A 222 5.96 -3.41 6.72
N TYR A 223 5.88 -4.69 6.29
CA TYR A 223 5.22 -5.75 7.04
C TYR A 223 6.06 -6.31 8.20
N GLU A 224 7.34 -6.67 7.93
CA GLU A 224 8.21 -7.35 8.90
C GLU A 224 8.97 -6.39 9.83
N SER A 225 9.14 -5.13 9.44
CA SER A 225 9.96 -4.15 10.15
C SER A 225 9.28 -2.78 10.26
N PRO A 226 8.07 -2.72 10.86
CA PRO A 226 7.38 -1.45 11.08
C PRO A 226 8.20 -0.55 12.00
N VAL A 227 8.31 0.75 11.65
CA VAL A 227 9.14 1.71 12.38
C VAL A 227 8.44 2.28 13.62
N ASN A 228 7.10 2.24 13.67
CA ASN A 228 6.31 2.74 14.79
C ASN A 228 5.05 1.92 15.00
N ARG A 229 4.34 2.22 16.08
CA ARG A 229 3.11 1.52 16.46
C ARG A 229 2.00 1.68 15.40
N PHE A 230 1.87 2.88 14.82
CA PHE A 230 0.86 3.11 13.78
C PHE A 230 1.05 2.17 12.59
N VAL A 231 2.26 2.06 12.04
CA VAL A 231 2.55 1.19 10.91
C VAL A 231 2.32 -0.28 11.27
N ALA A 232 2.77 -0.70 12.46
CA ALA A 232 2.58 -2.08 12.94
C ALA A 232 1.11 -2.49 13.01
N ASP A 233 0.26 -1.60 13.55
CA ASP A 233 -1.17 -1.83 13.76
C ASP A 233 -1.99 -1.65 12.48
N PHE A 234 -1.58 -0.70 11.62
CA PHE A 234 -2.28 -0.44 10.36
C PHE A 234 -1.99 -1.52 9.30
N ILE A 235 -0.81 -2.14 9.29
CA ILE A 235 -0.42 -3.14 8.28
C ILE A 235 -0.60 -4.56 8.83
N GLY A 236 -1.72 -5.18 8.50
CA GLY A 236 -2.05 -6.53 8.96
C GLY A 236 -2.36 -6.60 10.47
N GLU A 237 -2.62 -7.80 10.95
CA GLU A 237 -2.81 -8.04 12.37
C GLU A 237 -1.46 -8.10 13.10
N THR A 238 -1.41 -7.57 14.32
CA THR A 238 -0.20 -7.64 15.16
C THR A 238 -0.55 -7.72 16.64
N ASN A 239 0.26 -8.41 17.41
CA ASN A 239 0.25 -8.33 18.86
C ASN A 239 1.16 -7.17 19.28
N VAL A 240 0.61 -6.17 19.94
CA VAL A 240 1.38 -5.08 20.55
C VAL A 240 1.44 -5.31 22.06
N LEU A 241 2.60 -5.71 22.54
CA LEU A 241 2.82 -6.06 23.95
C LEU A 241 3.57 -4.93 24.67
N PRO A 242 3.11 -4.51 25.85
CA PRO A 242 3.92 -3.63 26.70
C PRO A 242 5.11 -4.42 27.22
N VAL A 243 6.30 -3.85 27.10
CA VAL A 243 7.56 -4.52 27.48
C VAL A 243 8.53 -3.56 28.16
N THR A 244 9.52 -4.13 28.88
CA THR A 244 10.63 -3.36 29.43
C THR A 244 11.93 -3.78 28.76
N VAL A 245 12.65 -2.84 28.19
CA VAL A 245 14.04 -3.05 27.72
C VAL A 245 14.99 -2.90 28.90
N GLU A 246 15.69 -3.98 29.29
CA GLU A 246 16.66 -3.98 30.38
C GLU A 246 18.03 -3.44 29.95
N GLY A 247 18.40 -3.70 28.69
CA GLY A 247 19.69 -3.27 28.15
C GLY A 247 19.78 -3.45 26.65
N VAL A 248 20.73 -2.75 26.05
CA VAL A 248 21.02 -2.83 24.60
C VAL A 248 22.51 -3.10 24.45
N GLU A 249 22.85 -4.16 23.73
CA GLU A 249 24.22 -4.54 23.42
C GLU A 249 24.33 -4.98 21.95
N GLY A 250 25.30 -4.49 21.21
CA GLY A 250 25.52 -4.85 19.82
C GLY A 250 24.31 -4.60 18.89
N GLY A 251 23.47 -3.58 19.20
CA GLY A 251 22.25 -3.27 18.42
C GLY A 251 21.06 -4.21 18.72
N ARG A 252 21.18 -5.12 19.69
CA ARG A 252 20.10 -5.98 20.19
C ARG A 252 19.67 -5.57 21.58
N ALA A 253 18.38 -5.55 21.81
CA ALA A 253 17.76 -5.28 23.10
C ALA A 253 17.42 -6.59 23.83
N SER A 254 17.68 -6.63 25.13
CA SER A 254 17.12 -7.63 26.04
C SER A 254 15.78 -7.11 26.56
N VAL A 255 14.71 -7.81 26.25
CA VAL A 255 13.33 -7.36 26.48
C VAL A 255 12.65 -8.31 27.45
N VAL A 256 12.02 -7.75 28.49
CA VAL A 256 11.16 -8.48 29.42
C VAL A 256 9.72 -8.40 28.92
N LEU A 257 9.17 -9.56 28.60
CA LEU A 257 7.78 -9.74 28.18
C LEU A 257 6.81 -9.73 29.38
N PRO A 258 5.50 -9.53 29.17
CA PRO A 258 4.49 -9.81 30.16
C PRO A 258 4.67 -11.22 30.75
N GLY A 259 4.60 -11.34 32.10
CA GLY A 259 4.91 -12.61 32.80
C GLY A 259 6.39 -12.86 33.10
N GLY A 260 7.29 -11.91 32.80
CA GLY A 260 8.72 -11.92 33.22
C GLY A 260 9.67 -12.70 32.32
N ALA A 261 9.19 -13.29 31.23
CA ALA A 261 10.05 -13.97 30.27
C ALA A 261 10.94 -12.98 29.51
N ARG A 262 12.17 -13.40 29.15
CA ARG A 262 13.12 -12.57 28.41
C ARG A 262 13.32 -13.08 26.99
N ILE A 263 13.33 -12.15 26.05
CA ILE A 263 13.70 -12.40 24.65
C ILE A 263 14.67 -11.34 24.14
N GLY A 264 15.43 -11.68 23.10
CA GLY A 264 16.29 -10.74 22.39
C GLY A 264 15.65 -10.28 21.08
N CYS A 265 15.65 -8.98 20.79
CA CYS A 265 15.19 -8.44 19.51
C CYS A 265 16.08 -7.27 19.06
N PRO A 266 15.97 -6.80 17.79
CA PRO A 266 16.64 -5.59 17.34
C PRO A 266 16.21 -4.38 18.18
N ALA A 267 17.17 -3.54 18.59
CA ALA A 267 16.91 -2.41 19.48
C ALA A 267 16.18 -1.24 18.77
N ALA A 268 16.18 -1.18 17.43
CA ALA A 268 15.55 -0.12 16.63
C ALA A 268 15.94 1.33 17.05
N GLY A 269 17.14 1.50 17.62
CA GLY A 269 17.59 2.79 18.15
C GLY A 269 16.99 3.18 19.51
N LEU A 270 16.20 2.31 20.13
CA LEU A 270 15.56 2.53 21.43
C LEU A 270 16.49 2.04 22.56
N GLY A 271 16.52 2.81 23.65
CA GLY A 271 17.31 2.50 24.86
C GLY A 271 16.51 1.74 25.91
N PRO A 272 17.12 1.48 27.11
CA PRO A 272 16.42 0.89 28.24
C PRO A 272 15.20 1.69 28.68
N GLY A 273 14.13 1.00 29.10
CA GLY A 273 12.88 1.60 29.56
C GLY A 273 11.63 0.87 29.09
N ALA A 274 10.46 1.47 29.32
CA ALA A 274 9.18 0.94 28.91
C ALA A 274 8.95 1.24 27.42
N HIS A 275 8.57 0.22 26.64
CA HIS A 275 8.34 0.29 25.21
C HIS A 275 7.19 -0.64 24.79
N HIS A 276 6.90 -0.66 23.50
CA HIS A 276 5.99 -1.62 22.89
C HIS A 276 6.75 -2.57 21.99
N LEU A 277 6.34 -3.83 21.97
CA LEU A 277 6.87 -4.88 21.12
C LEU A 277 5.79 -5.38 20.19
N SER A 278 6.05 -5.40 18.89
CA SER A 278 5.16 -5.99 17.88
C SER A 278 5.61 -7.42 17.57
N ILE A 279 4.64 -8.34 17.52
CA ILE A 279 4.85 -9.71 17.04
C ILE A 279 3.64 -10.11 16.21
N ARG A 280 3.86 -10.54 14.98
CA ARG A 280 2.78 -11.01 14.10
C ARG A 280 2.16 -12.31 14.63
N PRO A 281 0.82 -12.49 14.58
CA PRO A 281 0.15 -13.69 15.07
C PRO A 281 0.65 -15.01 14.45
N GLU A 282 1.01 -15.00 13.16
CA GLU A 282 1.56 -16.15 12.43
C GLU A 282 3.03 -16.46 12.77
N ARG A 283 3.68 -15.57 13.51
CA ARG A 283 5.06 -15.73 14.00
C ARG A 283 5.14 -16.17 15.46
N ILE A 284 4.02 -16.63 16.01
CA ILE A 284 3.95 -17.17 17.36
C ILE A 284 3.52 -18.64 17.25
N GLY A 285 4.40 -19.54 17.65
CA GLY A 285 4.14 -20.97 17.71
C GLY A 285 3.63 -21.42 19.10
N ILE A 286 2.99 -22.60 19.13
CA ILE A 286 2.65 -23.30 20.38
C ILE A 286 3.73 -24.35 20.61
N THR A 287 4.44 -24.27 21.75
CA THR A 287 5.52 -25.20 22.11
C THR A 287 5.39 -25.63 23.56
N ALA A 288 5.97 -26.79 23.94
CA ALA A 288 5.90 -27.24 25.33
C ALA A 288 6.67 -26.33 26.31
N GLY A 289 7.71 -25.62 25.83
CA GLY A 289 8.64 -24.82 26.62
C GLY A 289 8.56 -23.31 26.41
N GLY A 290 7.58 -22.82 25.64
CA GLY A 290 7.47 -21.41 25.25
C GLY A 290 7.49 -20.44 26.44
N PRO A 291 8.09 -19.24 26.25
CA PRO A 291 8.28 -18.28 27.32
C PRO A 291 6.98 -17.59 27.77
N LEU A 292 5.95 -17.56 26.94
CA LEU A 292 4.66 -16.93 27.27
C LEU A 292 3.63 -18.01 27.65
N ARG A 293 3.14 -17.97 28.88
CA ARG A 293 2.08 -18.85 29.36
C ARG A 293 0.72 -18.19 29.13
N ALA A 294 -0.17 -18.85 28.38
CA ALA A 294 -1.44 -18.31 28.00
C ALA A 294 -2.57 -19.36 28.17
N THR A 295 -3.79 -18.88 28.34
CA THR A 295 -5.00 -19.70 28.28
C THR A 295 -5.75 -19.38 27.00
N VAL A 296 -6.18 -20.38 26.26
CA VAL A 296 -7.01 -20.20 25.07
C VAL A 296 -8.39 -19.73 25.49
N GLU A 297 -8.83 -18.57 25.02
CA GLU A 297 -10.19 -18.05 25.25
C GLU A 297 -11.15 -18.48 24.13
N ARG A 298 -10.68 -18.41 22.89
CA ARG A 298 -11.50 -18.69 21.70
C ARG A 298 -10.65 -19.14 20.54
N VAL A 299 -11.22 -20.01 19.73
CA VAL A 299 -10.68 -20.42 18.43
C VAL A 299 -11.63 -19.94 17.34
N VAL A 300 -11.13 -19.21 16.34
CA VAL A 300 -11.88 -18.73 15.19
C VAL A 300 -11.37 -19.46 13.95
N TYR A 301 -12.29 -20.10 13.23
CA TYR A 301 -11.99 -20.79 11.97
C TYR A 301 -12.08 -19.82 10.80
N LEU A 302 -10.98 -19.60 10.09
CA LEU A 302 -10.86 -18.69 8.95
C LEU A 302 -10.71 -19.41 7.59
N GLY A 303 -10.97 -20.72 7.55
CA GLY A 303 -10.80 -21.54 6.36
C GLY A 303 -9.37 -22.08 6.24
N THR A 304 -8.47 -21.35 5.64
CA THR A 304 -7.05 -21.74 5.50
C THR A 304 -6.27 -21.64 6.81
N ASP A 305 -6.76 -20.82 7.74
CA ASP A 305 -6.11 -20.55 9.01
C ASP A 305 -7.05 -20.72 10.20
N LEU A 306 -6.45 -20.88 11.37
CA LEU A 306 -7.10 -20.87 12.68
C LEU A 306 -6.53 -19.70 13.47
N GLN A 307 -7.38 -18.84 13.99
CA GLN A 307 -6.97 -17.75 14.87
C GLN A 307 -7.33 -18.11 16.31
N LEU A 308 -6.31 -18.23 17.16
CA LEU A 308 -6.49 -18.42 18.59
C LEU A 308 -6.41 -17.07 19.27
N VAL A 309 -7.44 -16.73 20.04
CA VAL A 309 -7.42 -15.63 20.99
C VAL A 309 -7.01 -16.20 22.32
N THR A 310 -5.91 -15.75 22.86
CA THR A 310 -5.34 -16.26 24.11
C THR A 310 -5.12 -15.11 25.10
N ARG A 311 -5.04 -15.45 26.38
CA ARG A 311 -4.79 -14.48 27.46
C ARG A 311 -3.64 -14.92 28.34
N LEU A 312 -2.70 -14.03 28.57
CA LEU A 312 -1.61 -14.21 29.53
C LEU A 312 -2.12 -14.07 30.97
N ALA A 313 -1.31 -14.50 31.94
CA ALA A 313 -1.68 -14.45 33.37
C ALA A 313 -1.92 -13.01 33.89
N ASP A 314 -1.30 -12.01 33.29
CA ASP A 314 -1.49 -10.59 33.62
C ASP A 314 -2.69 -9.93 32.93
N GLY A 315 -3.46 -10.70 32.15
CA GLY A 315 -4.60 -10.23 31.39
C GLY A 315 -4.28 -9.72 29.97
N THR A 316 -3.03 -9.73 29.53
CA THR A 316 -2.66 -9.33 28.18
C THR A 316 -3.20 -10.31 27.15
N ALA A 317 -3.94 -9.81 26.14
CA ALA A 317 -4.41 -10.62 25.02
C ALA A 317 -3.29 -10.87 24.01
N VAL A 318 -3.16 -12.11 23.56
CA VAL A 318 -2.22 -12.51 22.49
C VAL A 318 -2.98 -13.34 21.46
N GLN A 319 -2.88 -12.94 20.21
CA GLN A 319 -3.44 -13.66 19.07
C GLN A 319 -2.36 -14.54 18.45
N VAL A 320 -2.73 -15.76 18.10
CA VAL A 320 -1.87 -16.72 17.38
C VAL A 320 -2.59 -17.16 16.13
N ARG A 321 -1.91 -17.21 15.00
CA ARG A 321 -2.45 -17.71 13.75
C ARG A 321 -1.73 -19.01 13.38
N LEU A 322 -2.50 -20.08 13.25
CA LEU A 322 -2.00 -21.40 12.85
C LEU A 322 -2.55 -21.74 11.47
N GLN A 323 -1.72 -22.34 10.63
CA GLN A 323 -2.21 -22.89 9.37
C GLN A 323 -3.18 -24.05 9.65
N ASN A 324 -4.37 -24.00 9.05
CA ASN A 324 -5.35 -25.08 9.15
C ASN A 324 -4.92 -26.25 8.26
N SER A 325 -4.42 -27.31 8.87
CA SER A 325 -4.01 -28.56 8.20
C SER A 325 -4.57 -29.76 8.95
N ALA A 326 -4.66 -30.90 8.28
CA ALA A 326 -5.10 -32.16 8.90
C ALA A 326 -4.20 -32.62 10.09
N ARG A 327 -3.01 -32.03 10.24
CA ARG A 327 -2.06 -32.34 11.31
C ARG A 327 -2.05 -31.30 12.43
N THR A 328 -2.81 -30.21 12.28
CA THR A 328 -2.81 -29.12 13.26
C THR A 328 -3.70 -29.53 14.44
N GLU A 329 -3.08 -29.74 15.61
CA GLU A 329 -3.82 -29.93 16.84
C GLU A 329 -4.34 -28.58 17.33
N VAL A 330 -5.67 -28.48 17.47
CA VAL A 330 -6.34 -27.26 17.87
C VAL A 330 -6.67 -27.34 19.36
N PRO A 331 -6.01 -26.53 20.21
CA PRO A 331 -6.32 -26.54 21.64
C PRO A 331 -7.73 -25.99 21.89
N ALA A 332 -8.48 -26.67 22.76
CA ALA A 332 -9.83 -26.27 23.15
C ALA A 332 -9.81 -24.97 24.00
N PRO A 333 -10.87 -24.17 23.98
CA PRO A 333 -11.04 -23.06 24.93
C PRO A 333 -10.88 -23.56 26.39
N GLY A 334 -10.18 -22.78 27.20
CA GLY A 334 -9.79 -23.11 28.58
C GLY A 334 -8.47 -23.87 28.70
N THR A 335 -7.88 -24.34 27.59
CA THR A 335 -6.59 -25.05 27.64
C THR A 335 -5.44 -24.08 27.91
N ALA A 336 -4.58 -24.44 28.87
CA ALA A 336 -3.33 -23.73 29.10
C ALA A 336 -2.30 -24.16 28.05
N ILE A 337 -1.68 -23.18 27.39
CA ILE A 337 -0.65 -23.39 26.35
C ILE A 337 0.59 -22.53 26.63
N ALA A 338 1.69 -22.92 26.07
CA ALA A 338 2.90 -22.10 26.05
C ALA A 338 3.17 -21.61 24.63
N LEU A 339 3.40 -20.31 24.51
CA LEU A 339 3.61 -19.63 23.25
C LEU A 339 5.09 -19.21 23.11
N GLU A 340 5.61 -19.36 21.91
CA GLU A 340 6.98 -19.02 21.58
C GLU A 340 7.02 -18.16 20.32
N PRO A 341 7.47 -16.89 20.41
CA PRO A 341 7.78 -16.09 19.24
C PRO A 341 8.92 -16.72 18.43
N GLU A 342 8.78 -16.78 17.12
CA GLU A 342 9.87 -17.17 16.24
C GLU A 342 11.09 -16.26 16.43
N GLU A 343 12.29 -16.80 16.25
CA GLU A 343 13.52 -15.99 16.35
C GLU A 343 13.50 -14.86 15.33
N GLY A 344 13.77 -13.64 15.79
CA GLY A 344 13.77 -12.45 14.94
C GLY A 344 12.39 -11.92 14.54
N ALA A 345 11.27 -12.48 15.02
CA ALA A 345 9.92 -11.99 14.72
C ALA A 345 9.52 -10.75 15.53
N ALA A 346 10.11 -10.57 16.70
CA ALA A 346 9.80 -9.47 17.59
C ALA A 346 10.45 -8.16 17.14
N ARG A 347 9.69 -7.06 17.17
CA ARG A 347 10.15 -5.70 16.81
C ARG A 347 9.78 -4.71 17.89
N LEU A 348 10.78 -3.99 18.42
CA LEU A 348 10.52 -2.82 19.26
C LEU A 348 9.96 -1.69 18.39
N LEU A 349 8.95 -1.00 18.88
CA LEU A 349 8.26 0.09 18.22
C LEU A 349 8.59 1.41 18.89
N ALA A 350 8.84 2.44 18.07
CA ALA A 350 8.75 3.82 18.51
C ALA A 350 7.27 4.19 18.68
N ASP A 351 6.95 5.01 19.69
CA ASP A 351 5.60 5.53 19.93
C ASP A 351 5.17 6.57 18.87
#